data_994c57948b1b9219db79ed9bc569194f
#
_entry.id   994c57948b1b9219db79ed9bc569194f
#
_cell.length_a   1.000
_cell.length_b   1.000
_cell.length_c   1.000
_cell.angle_alpha   90.00
_cell.angle_beta   90.00
_cell.angle_gamma   90.00
#
_symmetry.space_group_name_H-M   'P 1'
#
loop_
_entity.id
_entity.type
_entity.pdbx_description
1 polymer ?
#
loop_
_entity_poly.entity_id
_entity_poly.type
_entity_poly.pdbx_seq_one_letter_code
_entity_poly.pdbx_strand_id
1 'polypeptide(L)'
;KEKASLDKLYRYICLAAGQRNVMLLHGDERQRFISASRQKKHDYERRIKRRREYKVEISMAVAPEQMQGILLKLFAGGYNTLCDSAICWLEPTRQVMDNVLDDLADEGIRIGEKELVELFNAWILHVCDKAMALGHAISDHVRASVRILYEPYGLQKDGKIFSQNIQEIMGWRENPAKALIYANIFTGRFLDDLNPSNGRCYVDLSCVRPRYEPDHIWHRCDRCSEITPFLLRGKCPVCGAENTHEMTASEYDAMDYWRKPVENALRGERIQVINTEEHTAQLSHKDQRDNLWSRTEQYELRFQDLLKEGETPVDVLSSTTTMEVGIDIGSLVAVGLRNIPPMRENYQQRAGRAGRRGSSLSTIVTFCGDGPHDTLYFSNPTPMFRGDSRRPWIDTEGE
;
A
#
# COMPACT_ATOMS: atom_id res chain seq x y z
N LYS A 1 6.09 5.85 26.24
CA LYS A 1 6.57 6.03 24.84
C LYS A 1 5.52 6.85 24.13
N GLU A 2 5.86 8.06 23.65
CA GLU A 2 4.99 8.84 22.79
C GLU A 2 4.65 8.03 21.54
N LYS A 3 3.36 7.90 21.27
CA LYS A 3 2.88 7.24 20.05
C LYS A 3 3.12 8.19 18.89
N ALA A 4 3.76 7.72 17.81
CA ALA A 4 4.12 8.55 16.69
C ALA A 4 2.89 9.00 15.91
N SER A 5 2.84 10.29 15.55
CA SER A 5 1.92 10.86 14.59
C SER A 5 2.25 10.41 13.15
N LEU A 6 1.31 10.57 12.23
CA LEU A 6 1.47 10.10 10.83
C LEU A 6 2.64 10.76 10.10
N ASP A 7 2.93 12.04 10.37
CA ASP A 7 4.07 12.75 9.79
C ASP A 7 5.42 12.10 10.11
N LYS A 8 5.50 11.38 11.22
CA LYS A 8 6.71 10.67 11.68
C LYS A 8 6.71 9.19 11.35
N LEU A 9 5.57 8.63 10.93
CA LEU A 9 5.40 7.19 10.72
C LEU A 9 6.37 6.62 9.68
N TYR A 10 6.61 7.34 8.58
CA TYR A 10 7.52 6.89 7.53
C TYR A 10 8.93 6.62 8.02
N ARG A 11 9.40 7.37 9.04
CA ARG A 11 10.73 7.18 9.64
C ARG A 11 10.84 5.83 10.33
N TYR A 12 9.78 5.43 11.03
CA TYR A 12 9.72 4.12 11.70
C TYR A 12 9.58 2.98 10.69
N ILE A 13 8.81 3.17 9.64
CA ILE A 13 8.67 2.20 8.55
C ILE A 13 10.02 1.99 7.86
N CYS A 14 10.73 3.06 7.49
CA CYS A 14 12.05 2.97 6.88
C CYS A 14 13.09 2.31 7.81
N LEU A 15 13.06 2.62 9.11
CA LEU A 15 13.93 1.97 10.09
C LEU A 15 13.64 0.47 10.22
N ALA A 16 12.38 0.10 10.32
CA ALA A 16 11.97 -1.29 10.44
C ALA A 16 12.31 -2.09 9.17
N ALA A 17 12.11 -1.49 8.00
CA ALA A 17 12.47 -2.08 6.72
C ALA A 17 14.00 -2.29 6.61
N GLY A 18 14.78 -1.26 6.97
CA GLY A 18 16.26 -1.36 6.97
C GLY A 18 16.80 -2.42 7.92
N GLN A 19 16.17 -2.61 9.09
CA GLN A 19 16.53 -3.68 10.05
C GLN A 19 16.23 -5.08 9.51
N ARG A 20 15.28 -5.20 8.59
CA ARG A 20 14.83 -6.47 8.01
C ARG A 20 15.32 -6.69 6.58
N ASN A 21 16.23 -5.85 6.08
CA ASN A 21 16.72 -5.84 4.70
C ASN A 21 15.60 -5.71 3.63
N VAL A 22 14.47 -5.12 3.99
CA VAL A 22 13.38 -4.83 3.06
C VAL A 22 13.66 -3.53 2.33
N MET A 23 13.64 -3.55 1.00
CA MET A 23 13.83 -2.36 0.17
C MET A 23 12.49 -1.73 -0.17
N LEU A 24 12.13 -0.65 0.54
CA LEU A 24 10.91 0.12 0.29
C LEU A 24 11.07 1.24 -0.73
N LEU A 25 12.30 1.68 -0.97
CA LEU A 25 12.63 2.81 -1.84
C LEU A 25 13.39 2.34 -3.06
N HIS A 26 13.14 2.94 -4.22
CA HIS A 26 13.77 2.62 -5.50
C HIS A 26 14.52 3.84 -6.07
N GLY A 27 15.43 3.60 -7.02
CA GLY A 27 16.13 4.64 -7.75
C GLY A 27 16.91 5.62 -6.86
N ASP A 28 16.83 6.90 -7.18
CA ASP A 28 17.57 7.97 -6.50
C ASP A 28 17.19 8.15 -5.04
N GLU A 29 15.92 7.95 -4.69
CA GLU A 29 15.45 8.02 -3.30
C GLU A 29 16.10 6.94 -2.44
N ARG A 30 16.23 5.73 -2.99
CA ARG A 30 16.98 4.64 -2.34
C ARG A 30 18.45 5.03 -2.10
N GLN A 31 19.11 5.59 -3.10
CA GLN A 31 20.52 5.99 -2.98
C GLN A 31 20.71 7.09 -1.92
N ARG A 32 19.82 8.08 -1.90
CA ARG A 32 19.83 9.14 -0.87
C ARG A 32 19.61 8.56 0.54
N PHE A 33 18.66 7.63 0.68
CA PHE A 33 18.38 6.97 1.96
C PHE A 33 19.54 6.11 2.44
N ILE A 34 20.15 5.29 1.56
CA ILE A 34 21.33 4.47 1.88
C ILE A 34 22.51 5.35 2.29
N SER A 35 22.76 6.43 1.56
CA SER A 35 23.84 7.36 1.86
C SER A 35 23.65 8.05 3.21
N ALA A 36 22.44 8.53 3.48
CA ALA A 36 22.08 9.13 4.77
C ALA A 36 22.19 8.11 5.93
N SER A 37 21.77 6.87 5.70
CA SER A 37 21.84 5.80 6.73
C SER A 37 23.29 5.39 7.00
N ARG A 38 24.15 5.29 5.99
CA ARG A 38 25.58 4.99 6.15
C ARG A 38 26.29 6.09 6.92
N GLN A 39 26.04 7.35 6.59
CA GLN A 39 26.63 8.48 7.28
C GLN A 39 26.23 8.50 8.76
N LYS A 40 24.96 8.21 9.07
CA LYS A 40 24.47 8.12 10.45
C LYS A 40 25.05 6.94 11.21
N LYS A 41 25.24 5.79 10.58
CA LYS A 41 25.91 4.64 11.20
C LYS A 41 27.34 5.03 11.62
N HIS A 42 28.09 5.68 10.74
CA HIS A 42 29.45 6.14 11.02
C HIS A 42 29.48 7.19 12.15
N ASP A 43 28.52 8.13 12.16
CA ASP A 43 28.40 9.14 13.22
C ASP A 43 27.97 8.52 14.55
N TYR A 44 27.11 7.50 14.54
CA TYR A 44 26.69 6.71 15.70
C TYR A 44 27.89 5.96 16.29
N GLU A 45 28.65 5.23 15.49
CA GLU A 45 29.84 4.49 15.91
C GLU A 45 30.91 5.45 16.51
N ARG A 46 31.10 6.63 15.91
CA ARG A 46 32.00 7.67 16.41
C ARG A 46 31.53 8.23 17.75
N ARG A 47 30.21 8.33 18.00
CA ARG A 47 29.62 8.87 19.25
C ARG A 47 29.51 7.85 20.36
N ILE A 48 29.26 6.57 20.07
CA ILE A 48 29.36 5.48 21.05
C ILE A 48 30.75 5.46 21.70
N LYS A 49 31.82 5.62 20.89
CA LYS A 49 33.20 5.77 21.41
C LYS A 49 33.38 6.94 22.37
N ARG A 50 32.48 7.94 22.35
CA ARG A 50 32.48 9.11 23.24
C ARG A 50 31.48 9.03 24.41
N ARG A 51 30.86 7.86 24.66
CA ARG A 51 29.88 7.60 25.75
C ARG A 51 28.69 8.58 25.82
N ARG A 52 28.15 9.04 24.69
CA ARG A 52 26.95 9.89 24.64
C ARG A 52 25.78 9.10 24.08
N GLU A 53 24.65 9.06 24.81
CA GLU A 53 23.37 8.55 24.27
C GLU A 53 22.95 9.35 23.04
N TYR A 54 22.58 8.64 21.98
CA TYR A 54 22.20 9.26 20.73
C TYR A 54 20.83 8.77 20.26
N LYS A 55 19.87 9.71 20.17
CA LYS A 55 18.63 9.51 19.44
C LYS A 55 18.94 9.59 17.95
N VAL A 56 18.74 8.52 17.22
CA VAL A 56 18.85 8.50 15.75
C VAL A 56 17.66 9.26 15.18
N GLU A 57 17.82 10.54 14.91
CA GLU A 57 16.87 11.29 14.11
C GLU A 57 17.19 11.07 12.64
N ILE A 58 16.24 10.49 11.90
CA ILE A 58 16.29 10.50 10.45
C ILE A 58 15.90 11.91 10.03
N SER A 59 16.87 12.71 9.59
CA SER A 59 16.66 14.12 9.25
C SER A 59 16.14 14.30 7.83
N MET A 60 15.05 13.63 7.48
CA MET A 60 14.28 14.01 6.29
C MET A 60 13.07 14.81 6.79
N ALA A 61 13.00 16.08 6.44
CA ALA A 61 11.90 16.95 6.85
C ALA A 61 10.56 16.53 6.19
N VAL A 62 10.65 15.95 4.99
CA VAL A 62 9.49 15.50 4.18
C VAL A 62 9.69 14.05 3.80
N ALA A 63 8.63 13.26 3.87
CA ALA A 63 8.65 11.86 3.44
C ALA A 63 8.90 11.78 1.92
N PRO A 64 9.72 10.82 1.44
CA PRO A 64 9.86 10.54 0.01
C PRO A 64 8.51 10.24 -0.66
N GLU A 65 8.32 10.57 -1.93
CA GLU A 65 7.06 10.36 -2.66
C GLU A 65 6.57 8.92 -2.58
N GLN A 66 7.47 7.96 -2.70
CA GLN A 66 7.12 6.53 -2.58
C GLN A 66 6.54 6.20 -1.19
N MET A 67 7.07 6.81 -0.14
CA MET A 67 6.53 6.64 1.22
C MET A 67 5.22 7.37 1.42
N GLN A 68 5.03 8.52 0.77
CA GLN A 68 3.75 9.24 0.75
C GLN A 68 2.66 8.38 0.09
N GLY A 69 2.97 7.75 -1.05
CA GLY A 69 2.08 6.81 -1.74
C GLY A 69 1.73 5.59 -0.87
N ILE A 70 2.71 5.03 -0.15
CA ILE A 70 2.46 3.93 0.80
C ILE A 70 1.54 4.39 1.92
N LEU A 71 1.77 5.56 2.51
CA LEU A 71 0.91 6.12 3.56
C LEU A 71 -0.54 6.27 3.09
N LEU A 72 -0.75 6.81 1.89
CA LEU A 72 -2.09 6.93 1.31
C LEU A 72 -2.74 5.56 1.09
N LYS A 73 -2.02 4.57 0.57
CA LYS A 73 -2.54 3.20 0.41
C LYS A 73 -2.99 2.60 1.73
N LEU A 74 -2.25 2.83 2.80
CA LEU A 74 -2.56 2.27 4.12
C LEU A 74 -3.82 2.88 4.75
N PHE A 75 -4.14 4.16 4.48
CA PHE A 75 -5.20 4.87 5.19
C PHE A 75 -6.27 5.51 4.31
N ALA A 76 -6.00 5.73 3.01
CA ALA A 76 -6.91 6.41 2.09
C ALA A 76 -6.96 5.77 0.68
N GLY A 77 -6.52 4.53 0.55
CA GLY A 77 -6.42 3.83 -0.75
C GLY A 77 -7.75 3.38 -1.35
N GLY A 78 -8.85 3.48 -0.61
CA GLY A 78 -10.20 3.15 -1.05
C GLY A 78 -10.57 1.67 -0.92
N TYR A 79 -9.60 0.75 -0.97
CA TYR A 79 -9.80 -0.68 -0.75
C TYR A 79 -8.59 -1.28 -0.04
N ASN A 80 -8.85 -2.22 0.87
CA ASN A 80 -7.81 -2.93 1.62
C ASN A 80 -6.88 -2.01 2.41
N THR A 81 -7.41 -0.91 2.93
CA THR A 81 -6.72 -0.09 3.91
C THR A 81 -6.55 -0.86 5.22
N LEU A 82 -5.76 -0.34 6.13
CA LEU A 82 -5.63 -0.95 7.46
C LEU A 82 -6.95 -0.92 8.24
N CYS A 83 -7.84 0.02 7.94
CA CYS A 83 -9.16 0.10 8.51
C CYS A 83 -10.09 -0.96 7.90
N ASP A 84 -10.15 -1.06 6.56
CA ASP A 84 -10.97 -2.06 5.85
C ASP A 84 -10.60 -3.51 6.22
N SER A 85 -9.34 -3.70 6.60
CA SER A 85 -8.82 -5.00 7.05
C SER A 85 -8.98 -5.22 8.56
N ALA A 86 -9.70 -4.35 9.27
CA ALA A 86 -9.90 -4.39 10.72
C ALA A 86 -8.59 -4.54 11.53
N ILE A 87 -7.53 -3.80 11.14
CA ILE A 87 -6.22 -3.88 11.77
C ILE A 87 -5.93 -2.62 12.58
N CYS A 88 -6.11 -1.44 11.97
CA CYS A 88 -5.68 -0.18 12.54
C CYS A 88 -6.61 0.95 12.08
N TRP A 89 -6.84 1.90 12.96
CA TRP A 89 -7.60 3.12 12.66
C TRP A 89 -6.78 4.37 12.96
N LEU A 90 -7.29 5.52 12.56
CA LEU A 90 -6.72 6.82 12.88
C LEU A 90 -7.45 7.45 14.05
N GLU A 91 -6.71 8.04 14.96
CA GLU A 91 -7.26 8.85 16.06
C GLU A 91 -6.47 10.16 16.21
N PRO A 92 -7.03 11.19 16.86
CA PRO A 92 -6.28 12.39 17.17
C PRO A 92 -5.08 12.08 18.06
N THR A 93 -4.02 12.88 17.94
CA THR A 93 -2.98 12.86 18.96
C THR A 93 -3.55 13.34 20.28
N ARG A 94 -2.97 12.92 21.41
CA ARG A 94 -3.50 13.26 22.75
C ARG A 94 -3.66 14.76 22.94
N GLN A 95 -2.65 15.52 22.56
CA GLN A 95 -2.67 16.97 22.69
C GLN A 95 -3.81 17.63 21.88
N VAL A 96 -4.03 17.18 20.64
CA VAL A 96 -5.10 17.73 19.80
C VAL A 96 -6.46 17.34 20.34
N MET A 97 -6.62 16.12 20.85
CA MET A 97 -7.84 15.66 21.50
C MET A 97 -8.22 16.54 22.69
N ASP A 98 -7.27 16.78 23.58
CA ASP A 98 -7.48 17.64 24.74
C ASP A 98 -7.87 19.06 24.30
N ASN A 99 -7.17 19.65 23.34
CA ASN A 99 -7.51 20.98 22.80
C ASN A 99 -8.93 21.04 22.17
N VAL A 100 -9.36 20.01 21.45
CA VAL A 100 -10.71 19.97 20.84
C VAL A 100 -11.79 19.87 21.93
N LEU A 101 -11.55 19.11 22.98
CA LEU A 101 -12.48 19.01 24.11
C LEU A 101 -12.60 20.36 24.85
N ASP A 102 -11.49 21.06 25.04
CA ASP A 102 -11.48 22.38 25.66
C ASP A 102 -12.21 23.43 24.79
N ASP A 103 -11.93 23.48 23.48
CA ASP A 103 -12.61 24.38 22.54
C ASP A 103 -14.13 24.13 22.50
N LEU A 104 -14.54 22.84 22.53
CA LEU A 104 -15.97 22.50 22.58
C LEU A 104 -16.61 22.94 23.90
N ALA A 105 -15.89 22.78 25.01
CA ALA A 105 -16.36 23.20 26.32
C ALA A 105 -16.52 24.74 26.41
N ASP A 106 -15.63 25.51 25.82
CA ASP A 106 -15.70 26.97 25.73
C ASP A 106 -16.95 27.43 24.93
N GLU A 107 -17.35 26.66 23.92
CA GLU A 107 -18.59 26.87 23.17
C GLU A 107 -19.83 26.26 23.87
N GLY A 108 -19.71 25.84 25.13
CA GLY A 108 -20.79 25.26 25.94
C GLY A 108 -21.20 23.84 25.56
N ILE A 109 -20.38 23.16 24.76
CA ILE A 109 -20.62 21.77 24.33
C ILE A 109 -19.73 20.83 25.13
N ARG A 110 -20.34 19.98 25.96
CA ARG A 110 -19.59 18.96 26.73
C ARG A 110 -19.83 17.59 26.14
N ILE A 111 -18.75 16.99 25.63
CA ILE A 111 -18.71 15.59 25.16
C ILE A 111 -17.57 14.84 25.86
N GLY A 112 -17.72 13.52 25.96
CA GLY A 112 -16.64 12.67 26.47
C GLY A 112 -15.57 12.36 25.42
N GLU A 113 -14.40 11.95 25.88
CA GLU A 113 -13.30 11.50 25.01
C GLU A 113 -13.74 10.43 24.03
N LYS A 114 -14.54 9.45 24.52
CA LYS A 114 -15.09 8.37 23.69
C LYS A 114 -15.97 8.90 22.53
N GLU A 115 -16.89 9.81 22.82
CA GLU A 115 -17.78 10.38 21.79
C GLU A 115 -16.97 11.19 20.77
N LEU A 116 -15.91 11.90 21.20
CA LEU A 116 -15.02 12.60 20.28
C LEU A 116 -14.27 11.62 19.37
N VAL A 117 -13.78 10.51 19.91
CA VAL A 117 -13.09 9.47 19.11
C VAL A 117 -14.04 8.85 18.09
N GLU A 118 -15.28 8.53 18.46
CA GLU A 118 -16.31 8.02 17.55
C GLU A 118 -16.60 9.02 16.42
N LEU A 119 -16.81 10.30 16.76
CA LEU A 119 -17.06 11.36 15.78
C LEU A 119 -15.84 11.58 14.86
N PHE A 120 -14.64 11.62 15.44
CA PHE A 120 -13.42 11.78 14.66
C PHE A 120 -13.24 10.62 13.67
N ASN A 121 -13.46 9.37 14.10
CA ASN A 121 -13.36 8.22 13.21
C ASN A 121 -14.39 8.26 12.08
N ALA A 122 -15.64 8.62 12.38
CA ALA A 122 -16.66 8.82 11.36
C ALA A 122 -16.24 9.87 10.32
N TRP A 123 -15.67 10.97 10.79
CA TRP A 123 -15.20 12.06 9.94
C TRP A 123 -13.98 11.66 9.12
N ILE A 124 -12.94 11.05 9.73
CA ILE A 124 -11.69 10.71 9.03
C ILE A 124 -11.90 9.63 7.97
N LEU A 125 -12.78 8.66 8.19
CA LEU A 125 -13.18 7.68 7.20
C LEU A 125 -13.77 8.37 5.97
N HIS A 126 -14.70 9.30 6.17
CA HIS A 126 -15.31 10.07 5.08
C HIS A 126 -14.26 10.90 4.32
N VAL A 127 -13.37 11.58 5.04
CA VAL A 127 -12.31 12.42 4.45
C VAL A 127 -11.30 11.60 3.64
N CYS A 128 -10.92 10.43 4.13
CA CYS A 128 -10.03 9.51 3.44
C CYS A 128 -10.69 8.89 2.20
N ASP A 129 -11.93 8.42 2.33
CA ASP A 129 -12.63 7.76 1.23
C ASP A 129 -13.05 8.72 0.11
N LYS A 130 -13.63 9.86 0.45
CA LYS A 130 -14.20 10.77 -0.56
C LYS A 130 -13.20 11.76 -1.16
N ALA A 131 -12.19 12.15 -0.41
CA ALA A 131 -11.31 13.24 -0.81
C ALA A 131 -9.82 12.90 -0.78
N MET A 132 -9.41 11.74 -0.28
CA MET A 132 -7.99 11.40 -0.02
C MET A 132 -7.22 12.55 0.65
N ALA A 133 -7.89 13.27 1.55
CA ALA A 133 -7.41 14.54 2.09
C ALA A 133 -6.44 14.38 3.26
N LEU A 134 -5.46 13.50 3.15
CA LEU A 134 -4.36 13.35 4.11
C LEU A 134 -3.11 14.09 3.62
N GLY A 135 -2.58 15.01 4.43
CA GLY A 135 -1.29 15.66 4.22
C GLY A 135 -1.26 16.63 3.02
N HIS A 136 -1.19 17.92 3.27
CA HIS A 136 -1.14 18.95 2.22
C HIS A 136 0.09 18.85 1.31
N ALA A 137 1.21 18.38 1.85
CA ALA A 137 2.48 18.27 1.11
C ALA A 137 2.51 17.09 0.11
N ILE A 138 1.50 16.20 0.13
CA ILE A 138 1.40 15.10 -0.83
C ILE A 138 0.80 15.66 -2.13
N SER A 139 1.50 15.47 -3.25
CA SER A 139 1.06 15.97 -4.55
C SER A 139 -0.14 15.19 -5.10
N ASP A 140 -0.94 15.84 -5.94
CA ASP A 140 -2.06 15.18 -6.62
C ASP A 140 -1.58 14.07 -7.57
N HIS A 141 -0.36 14.15 -8.09
CA HIS A 141 0.26 13.08 -8.86
C HIS A 141 0.43 11.80 -8.01
N VAL A 142 0.94 11.93 -6.79
CA VAL A 142 1.07 10.80 -5.86
C VAL A 142 -0.30 10.24 -5.48
N ARG A 143 -1.30 11.10 -5.26
CA ARG A 143 -2.68 10.67 -4.98
C ARG A 143 -3.26 9.88 -6.15
N ALA A 144 -3.13 10.40 -7.37
CA ALA A 144 -3.60 9.73 -8.59
C ALA A 144 -2.92 8.37 -8.82
N SER A 145 -1.66 8.21 -8.44
CA SER A 145 -0.95 6.92 -8.51
C SER A 145 -1.51 5.87 -7.55
N VAL A 146 -2.17 6.28 -6.48
CA VAL A 146 -2.82 5.40 -5.50
C VAL A 146 -4.27 5.12 -5.88
N ARG A 147 -5.04 6.17 -6.14
CA ARG A 147 -6.45 6.08 -6.50
C ARG A 147 -6.89 7.32 -7.29
N ILE A 148 -7.50 7.11 -8.44
CA ILE A 148 -8.09 8.18 -9.21
C ILE A 148 -9.48 8.49 -8.66
N LEU A 149 -9.73 9.74 -8.29
CA LEU A 149 -11.05 10.24 -7.94
C LEU A 149 -11.64 11.04 -9.11
N TYR A 150 -12.97 11.03 -9.23
CA TYR A 150 -13.67 11.86 -10.21
C TYR A 150 -13.70 13.33 -9.78
N GLU A 151 -13.68 13.58 -8.47
CA GLU A 151 -13.63 14.90 -7.89
C GLU A 151 -12.18 15.28 -7.49
N PRO A 152 -11.88 16.58 -7.39
CA PRO A 152 -10.56 17.02 -6.96
C PRO A 152 -10.24 16.55 -5.54
N TYR A 153 -8.97 16.18 -5.31
CA TYR A 153 -8.46 15.78 -4.01
C TYR A 153 -8.54 16.93 -2.98
N GLY A 154 -8.70 16.57 -1.71
CA GLY A 154 -8.79 17.52 -0.62
C GLY A 154 -10.21 18.04 -0.36
N LEU A 155 -10.41 18.66 0.81
CA LEU A 155 -11.70 19.20 1.25
C LEU A 155 -11.88 20.63 0.78
N GLN A 156 -13.12 21.05 0.53
CA GLN A 156 -13.45 22.44 0.28
C GLN A 156 -13.51 23.23 1.60
N LYS A 157 -13.14 24.52 1.54
CA LYS A 157 -13.18 25.43 2.71
C LYS A 157 -14.59 25.91 3.11
N ASP A 158 -15.63 25.46 2.45
CA ASP A 158 -17.00 26.00 2.58
C ASP A 158 -17.76 25.56 3.86
N GLY A 159 -17.06 25.01 4.84
CA GLY A 159 -17.62 24.55 6.10
C GLY A 159 -18.37 23.20 6.06
N LYS A 160 -18.50 22.58 4.89
CA LYS A 160 -19.17 21.28 4.73
C LYS A 160 -18.19 20.12 4.86
N ILE A 161 -17.45 20.09 5.94
CA ILE A 161 -16.43 19.05 6.16
C ILE A 161 -17.01 17.72 6.66
N PHE A 162 -18.23 17.73 7.16
CA PHE A 162 -18.94 16.54 7.63
C PHE A 162 -19.94 16.02 6.60
N SER A 163 -19.99 14.69 6.41
CA SER A 163 -20.99 14.06 5.55
C SER A 163 -22.42 14.30 6.04
N GLN A 164 -23.40 14.16 5.14
CA GLN A 164 -24.81 14.26 5.51
C GLN A 164 -25.20 13.25 6.56
N ASN A 165 -24.70 12.01 6.47
CA ASN A 165 -24.97 10.94 7.45
C ASN A 165 -24.46 11.32 8.85
N ILE A 166 -23.26 11.87 8.95
CA ILE A 166 -22.72 12.34 10.24
C ILE A 166 -23.61 13.44 10.81
N GLN A 167 -24.02 14.40 9.98
CA GLN A 167 -24.90 15.49 10.43
C GLN A 167 -26.27 14.99 10.90
N GLU A 168 -26.84 13.99 10.24
CA GLU A 168 -28.09 13.34 10.65
C GLU A 168 -27.95 12.59 11.97
N ILE A 169 -26.92 11.74 12.10
CA ILE A 169 -26.67 10.95 13.33
C ILE A 169 -26.46 11.87 14.53
N MET A 170 -25.73 12.97 14.33
CA MET A 170 -25.45 13.97 15.38
C MET A 170 -26.63 14.89 15.69
N GLY A 171 -27.70 14.85 14.88
CA GLY A 171 -28.87 15.75 15.03
C GLY A 171 -28.59 17.21 14.66
N TRP A 172 -27.58 17.44 13.81
CA TRP A 172 -27.17 18.82 13.46
C TRP A 172 -28.07 19.45 12.39
N ARG A 173 -28.91 18.67 11.71
CA ARG A 173 -29.93 19.24 10.81
C ARG A 173 -30.93 20.11 11.55
N GLU A 174 -31.26 19.76 12.79
CA GLU A 174 -32.16 20.52 13.64
C GLU A 174 -31.44 21.70 14.37
N ASN A 175 -30.12 21.64 14.43
CA ASN A 175 -29.30 22.67 15.05
C ASN A 175 -28.07 23.01 14.19
N PRO A 176 -28.24 23.78 13.10
CA PRO A 176 -27.12 24.13 12.20
C PRO A 176 -26.01 24.95 12.87
N ALA A 177 -26.33 25.73 13.91
CA ALA A 177 -25.33 26.47 14.67
C ALA A 177 -24.35 25.55 15.35
N LYS A 178 -24.84 24.44 15.94
CA LYS A 178 -23.97 23.41 16.52
C LYS A 178 -23.07 22.74 15.48
N ALA A 179 -23.60 22.44 14.30
CA ALA A 179 -22.81 21.90 13.19
C ALA A 179 -21.67 22.82 12.80
N LEU A 180 -21.91 24.13 12.77
CA LEU A 180 -20.92 25.14 12.41
C LEU A 180 -19.80 25.22 13.47
N ILE A 181 -20.14 25.14 14.76
CA ILE A 181 -19.15 25.11 15.85
C ILE A 181 -18.20 23.92 15.66
N TYR A 182 -18.74 22.71 15.50
CA TYR A 182 -17.91 21.52 15.24
C TYR A 182 -17.06 21.68 13.97
N ALA A 183 -17.64 22.20 12.89
CA ALA A 183 -16.92 22.38 11.64
C ALA A 183 -15.75 23.37 11.79
N ASN A 184 -15.94 24.46 12.51
CA ASN A 184 -14.90 25.46 12.77
C ASN A 184 -13.77 24.87 13.64
N ILE A 185 -14.10 24.16 14.71
CA ILE A 185 -13.13 23.54 15.59
C ILE A 185 -12.34 22.47 14.83
N PHE A 186 -13.02 21.56 14.10
CA PHE A 186 -12.34 20.52 13.31
C PHE A 186 -11.45 21.11 12.22
N THR A 187 -11.93 22.16 11.53
CA THR A 187 -11.11 22.87 10.53
C THR A 187 -9.88 23.48 11.17
N GLY A 188 -10.02 24.18 12.30
CA GLY A 188 -8.91 24.85 12.97
C GLY A 188 -7.91 23.90 13.62
N ARG A 189 -8.33 22.68 14.03
CA ARG A 189 -7.49 21.75 14.78
C ARG A 189 -6.91 20.60 13.93
N PHE A 190 -7.57 20.22 12.86
CA PHE A 190 -7.19 19.06 12.05
C PHE A 190 -6.79 19.40 10.63
N LEU A 191 -7.22 20.52 10.07
CA LEU A 191 -6.98 20.85 8.67
C LEU A 191 -5.87 21.88 8.52
N ASP A 192 -5.06 21.63 7.49
CA ASP A 192 -4.01 22.50 7.03
C ASP A 192 -4.39 23.08 5.66
N ASP A 193 -4.38 24.39 5.54
CA ASP A 193 -4.77 25.12 4.33
C ASP A 193 -3.56 25.65 3.52
N LEU A 194 -2.37 25.16 3.84
CA LEU A 194 -1.12 25.63 3.25
C LEU A 194 -0.89 25.19 1.78
N ASN A 195 -1.88 24.57 1.13
CA ASN A 195 -1.77 24.27 -0.29
C ASN A 195 -2.37 25.41 -1.13
N PRO A 196 -1.57 26.41 -1.57
CA PRO A 196 -2.07 27.56 -2.31
C PRO A 196 -2.51 27.23 -3.74
N SER A 197 -2.16 26.02 -4.26
CA SER A 197 -2.34 25.70 -5.67
C SER A 197 -3.79 25.35 -6.04
N ASN A 198 -4.59 24.82 -5.11
CA ASN A 198 -5.95 24.35 -5.43
C ASN A 198 -7.05 24.87 -4.47
N GLY A 199 -6.71 25.67 -3.45
CA GLY A 199 -7.66 26.21 -2.48
C GLY A 199 -8.33 25.14 -1.59
N ARG A 200 -7.73 23.94 -1.50
CA ARG A 200 -8.23 22.79 -0.74
C ARG A 200 -7.53 22.64 0.59
N CYS A 201 -8.22 22.04 1.54
CA CYS A 201 -7.70 21.72 2.87
C CYS A 201 -7.41 20.23 2.99
N TYR A 202 -6.40 19.91 3.77
CA TYR A 202 -5.95 18.54 4.02
C TYR A 202 -5.76 18.31 5.52
N VAL A 203 -5.95 17.09 5.98
CA VAL A 203 -5.68 16.72 7.37
C VAL A 203 -4.19 16.83 7.62
N ASP A 204 -3.82 17.59 8.64
CA ASP A 204 -2.44 17.69 9.11
C ASP A 204 -2.01 16.34 9.71
N LEU A 205 -1.00 15.72 9.11
CA LEU A 205 -0.49 14.42 9.54
C LEU A 205 0.11 14.44 10.95
N SER A 206 0.47 15.61 11.48
CA SER A 206 0.96 15.76 12.85
C SER A 206 -0.15 15.67 13.91
N CYS A 207 -1.40 15.95 13.51
CA CYS A 207 -2.57 15.94 14.38
C CYS A 207 -3.17 14.54 14.58
N VAL A 208 -2.80 13.57 13.76
CA VAL A 208 -3.37 12.22 13.76
C VAL A 208 -2.30 11.14 13.95
N ARG A 209 -2.72 10.05 14.55
CA ARG A 209 -1.85 8.89 14.79
C ARG A 209 -2.57 7.59 14.47
N PRO A 210 -1.85 6.54 14.05
CA PRO A 210 -2.42 5.21 13.90
C PRO A 210 -2.61 4.55 15.26
N ARG A 211 -3.71 3.85 15.42
CA ARG A 211 -4.03 3.06 16.61
C ARG A 211 -4.22 1.60 16.23
N TYR A 212 -3.52 0.72 16.92
CA TYR A 212 -3.66 -0.71 16.85
C TYR A 212 -3.94 -1.26 18.23
N GLU A 213 -5.01 -2.04 18.36
CA GLU A 213 -5.35 -2.81 19.56
C GLU A 213 -5.77 -4.22 19.13
N PRO A 214 -5.08 -5.27 19.58
CA PRO A 214 -5.36 -6.65 19.17
C PRO A 214 -6.79 -7.10 19.49
N ASP A 215 -7.31 -6.68 20.64
CA ASP A 215 -8.61 -7.11 21.17
C ASP A 215 -9.72 -6.10 20.88
N HIS A 216 -9.49 -5.16 19.93
CA HIS A 216 -10.50 -4.19 19.56
C HIS A 216 -11.66 -4.86 18.83
N ILE A 217 -12.88 -4.52 19.26
CA ILE A 217 -14.11 -5.02 18.64
C ILE A 217 -14.45 -4.15 17.43
N TRP A 218 -14.39 -4.73 16.25
CA TRP A 218 -14.75 -4.09 15.00
C TRP A 218 -16.21 -4.37 14.64
N HIS A 219 -16.82 -3.43 13.94
CA HIS A 219 -18.20 -3.52 13.52
C HIS A 219 -18.32 -3.58 12.00
N ARG A 220 -19.25 -4.39 11.52
CA ARG A 220 -19.62 -4.45 10.10
C ARG A 220 -21.06 -4.02 9.90
N CYS A 221 -21.31 -3.22 8.87
CA CYS A 221 -22.63 -2.76 8.51
C CYS A 221 -23.30 -3.74 7.53
N ASP A 222 -24.52 -4.21 7.86
CA ASP A 222 -25.29 -5.13 7.00
C ASP A 222 -25.81 -4.44 5.73
N ARG A 223 -25.92 -3.10 5.74
CA ARG A 223 -26.43 -2.34 4.60
C ARG A 223 -25.36 -1.99 3.57
N CYS A 224 -24.22 -1.47 3.99
CA CYS A 224 -23.15 -1.01 3.08
C CYS A 224 -21.89 -1.87 3.13
N SER A 225 -21.87 -2.90 3.99
CA SER A 225 -20.73 -3.82 4.21
C SER A 225 -19.45 -3.15 4.74
N GLU A 226 -19.53 -1.88 5.13
CA GLU A 226 -18.39 -1.13 5.66
C GLU A 226 -17.92 -1.71 6.98
N ILE A 227 -16.61 -1.77 7.16
CA ILE A 227 -15.95 -2.19 8.41
C ILE A 227 -15.47 -0.93 9.13
N THR A 228 -15.91 -0.75 10.38
CA THR A 228 -15.58 0.44 11.15
C THR A 228 -15.10 0.08 12.56
N PRO A 229 -14.11 0.82 13.09
CA PRO A 229 -13.65 0.58 14.45
C PRO A 229 -14.68 1.04 15.50
N PHE A 230 -15.50 2.02 15.16
CA PHE A 230 -16.52 2.58 16.05
C PHE A 230 -17.82 2.84 15.30
N LEU A 231 -18.92 2.68 16.00
CA LEU A 231 -20.21 3.18 15.58
C LEU A 231 -20.40 4.62 16.08
N LEU A 232 -21.00 5.48 15.30
CA LEU A 232 -21.35 6.83 15.74
C LEU A 232 -22.74 6.79 16.37
N ARG A 233 -22.82 6.94 17.68
CA ARG A 233 -24.07 6.81 18.43
C ARG A 233 -24.87 5.54 18.11
N GLY A 234 -24.16 4.42 17.96
CA GLY A 234 -24.76 3.12 17.65
C GLY A 234 -25.16 2.90 16.19
N LYS A 235 -24.81 3.82 15.28
CA LYS A 235 -25.12 3.73 13.84
C LYS A 235 -23.86 3.64 13.00
N CYS A 236 -23.99 3.05 11.82
CA CYS A 236 -22.90 3.06 10.83
C CYS A 236 -22.55 4.50 10.42
N PRO A 237 -21.29 4.94 10.59
CA PRO A 237 -20.91 6.32 10.28
C PRO A 237 -20.96 6.63 8.77
N VAL A 238 -20.91 5.60 7.91
CA VAL A 238 -20.86 5.76 6.45
C VAL A 238 -22.25 5.90 5.84
N CYS A 239 -23.22 5.05 6.23
CA CYS A 239 -24.55 5.06 5.63
C CYS A 239 -25.69 5.37 6.60
N GLY A 240 -25.43 5.58 7.90
CA GLY A 240 -26.43 5.92 8.92
C GLY A 240 -27.31 4.75 9.36
N ALA A 241 -27.07 3.54 8.87
CA ALA A 241 -27.89 2.37 9.22
C ALA A 241 -27.67 1.94 10.69
N GLU A 242 -28.73 1.43 11.33
CA GLU A 242 -28.67 0.83 12.67
C GLU A 242 -28.32 -0.66 12.62
N ASN A 243 -28.52 -1.31 11.47
CA ASN A 243 -28.22 -2.72 11.26
C ASN A 243 -26.71 -2.91 11.12
N THR A 244 -26.07 -3.12 12.24
CA THR A 244 -24.62 -3.36 12.36
C THR A 244 -24.41 -4.49 13.35
N HIS A 245 -23.35 -5.27 13.16
CA HIS A 245 -22.98 -6.32 14.10
C HIS A 245 -21.47 -6.26 14.41
N GLU A 246 -21.09 -6.82 15.54
CA GLU A 246 -19.69 -7.06 15.86
C GLU A 246 -19.14 -8.13 14.92
N MET A 247 -17.96 -7.91 14.37
CA MET A 247 -17.37 -8.86 13.43
C MET A 247 -17.15 -10.23 14.06
N THR A 248 -17.53 -11.26 13.33
CA THR A 248 -17.37 -12.66 13.72
C THR A 248 -15.98 -13.20 13.38
N ALA A 249 -15.58 -14.30 14.03
CA ALA A 249 -14.32 -14.98 13.73
C ALA A 249 -14.20 -15.36 12.24
N SER A 250 -15.28 -15.83 11.63
CA SER A 250 -15.31 -16.18 10.20
C SER A 250 -15.07 -14.98 9.28
N GLU A 251 -15.50 -13.79 9.66
CA GLU A 251 -15.25 -12.57 8.90
C GLU A 251 -13.78 -12.13 9.03
N TYR A 252 -13.19 -12.28 10.21
CA TYR A 252 -11.75 -12.06 10.38
C TYR A 252 -10.92 -13.07 9.57
N ASP A 253 -11.29 -14.36 9.57
CA ASP A 253 -10.62 -15.42 8.80
C ASP A 253 -10.69 -15.14 7.29
N ALA A 254 -11.79 -14.57 6.79
CA ALA A 254 -11.92 -14.18 5.39
C ALA A 254 -10.92 -13.09 4.97
N MET A 255 -10.39 -12.33 5.93
CA MET A 255 -9.37 -11.29 5.72
C MET A 255 -7.94 -11.73 6.05
N ASP A 256 -7.71 -13.00 6.31
CA ASP A 256 -6.42 -13.58 6.70
C ASP A 256 -5.28 -13.19 5.77
N TYR A 257 -5.54 -13.11 4.47
CA TYR A 257 -4.55 -12.69 3.48
C TYR A 257 -3.93 -11.31 3.80
N TRP A 258 -4.74 -10.38 4.30
CA TRP A 258 -4.32 -9.02 4.65
C TRP A 258 -3.85 -8.90 6.10
N ARG A 259 -4.49 -9.63 7.01
CA ARG A 259 -4.27 -9.54 8.46
C ARG A 259 -3.07 -10.33 8.95
N LYS A 260 -2.94 -11.60 8.56
CA LYS A 260 -1.86 -12.50 9.04
C LYS A 260 -0.47 -11.95 8.87
N PRO A 261 -0.07 -11.33 7.73
CA PRO A 261 1.26 -10.76 7.60
C PRO A 261 1.56 -9.66 8.63
N VAL A 262 0.55 -8.85 8.97
CA VAL A 262 0.69 -7.78 9.98
C VAL A 262 0.76 -8.38 11.38
N GLU A 263 -0.14 -9.31 11.71
CA GLU A 263 -0.17 -9.99 13.01
C GLU A 263 1.12 -10.76 13.28
N ASN A 264 1.62 -11.50 12.29
CA ASN A 264 2.88 -12.22 12.37
C ASN A 264 4.06 -11.27 12.61
N ALA A 265 4.10 -10.14 11.89
CA ALA A 265 5.12 -9.12 12.09
C ALA A 265 5.08 -8.52 13.51
N LEU A 266 3.88 -8.33 14.06
CA LEU A 266 3.68 -7.83 15.43
C LEU A 266 4.10 -8.85 16.49
N ARG A 267 3.97 -10.15 16.23
CA ARG A 267 4.47 -11.25 17.06
C ARG A 267 5.98 -11.44 16.94
N GLY A 268 6.65 -10.68 16.08
CA GLY A 268 8.10 -10.77 15.85
C GLY A 268 8.52 -11.86 14.87
N GLU A 269 7.58 -12.45 14.15
CA GLU A 269 7.87 -13.39 13.09
C GLU A 269 8.59 -12.70 11.93
N ARG A 270 9.37 -13.46 11.16
CA ARG A 270 10.05 -12.91 9.99
C ARG A 270 9.03 -12.56 8.93
N ILE A 271 9.10 -11.33 8.44
CA ILE A 271 8.35 -10.94 7.24
C ILE A 271 8.93 -11.72 6.06
N GLN A 272 8.08 -12.42 5.32
CA GLN A 272 8.47 -13.02 4.06
C GLN A 272 8.72 -11.87 3.07
N VAL A 273 9.92 -11.84 2.52
CA VAL A 273 10.32 -10.88 1.49
C VAL A 273 10.33 -11.64 0.18
N ILE A 274 9.57 -11.14 -0.80
CA ILE A 274 9.56 -11.68 -2.16
C ILE A 274 10.55 -10.85 -2.97
N ASN A 275 11.61 -11.50 -3.44
CA ASN A 275 12.61 -10.89 -4.31
C ASN A 275 12.16 -11.02 -5.76
N THR A 276 11.90 -9.91 -6.41
CA THR A 276 11.49 -9.85 -7.82
C THR A 276 12.63 -9.28 -8.64
N GLU A 277 12.98 -9.97 -9.70
CA GLU A 277 13.97 -9.52 -10.68
C GLU A 277 13.30 -9.40 -12.07
N GLU A 278 13.81 -8.50 -12.88
CA GLU A 278 13.36 -8.31 -14.26
C GLU A 278 14.47 -8.68 -15.23
N HIS A 279 14.14 -9.49 -16.23
CA HIS A 279 15.04 -9.85 -17.33
C HIS A 279 14.48 -9.39 -18.67
N THR A 280 15.15 -8.42 -19.28
CA THR A 280 14.82 -7.89 -20.59
C THR A 280 16.08 -7.81 -21.47
N ALA A 281 15.92 -7.92 -22.80
CA ALA A 281 17.02 -7.79 -23.75
C ALA A 281 17.76 -6.45 -23.64
N GLN A 282 17.08 -5.40 -23.19
CA GLN A 282 17.67 -4.06 -23.04
C GLN A 282 18.67 -3.95 -21.86
N LEU A 283 18.46 -4.75 -20.79
CA LEU A 283 19.39 -4.78 -19.67
C LEU A 283 20.73 -5.40 -20.05
N SER A 284 20.75 -6.38 -20.95
CA SER A 284 21.96 -7.05 -21.38
C SER A 284 22.91 -6.15 -22.19
N HIS A 285 22.40 -5.16 -22.90
CA HIS A 285 23.22 -4.26 -23.74
C HIS A 285 23.83 -3.07 -22.99
N LYS A 286 23.22 -2.61 -21.91
CA LYS A 286 23.75 -1.46 -21.12
C LYS A 286 24.87 -1.88 -20.16
N ASP A 287 24.85 -3.12 -19.68
CA ASP A 287 25.78 -3.61 -18.65
C ASP A 287 27.12 -4.16 -19.20
N GLN A 288 27.25 -4.36 -20.52
CA GLN A 288 28.46 -4.88 -21.15
C GLN A 288 29.68 -3.92 -21.13
N ARG A 289 29.48 -2.66 -20.71
CA ARG A 289 30.53 -1.64 -20.78
C ARG A 289 31.47 -1.58 -19.58
N ASP A 290 31.12 -2.13 -18.44
CA ASP A 290 31.84 -1.86 -17.19
C ASP A 290 32.51 -3.06 -16.50
N ASN A 291 32.29 -4.31 -16.90
CA ASN A 291 32.95 -5.48 -16.30
C ASN A 291 33.11 -6.66 -17.27
N LEU A 292 34.27 -7.37 -17.19
CA LEU A 292 34.63 -8.57 -17.97
C LEU A 292 33.69 -9.78 -17.74
N TRP A 293 32.88 -9.76 -16.70
CA TRP A 293 31.82 -10.74 -16.41
C TRP A 293 30.49 -10.04 -16.60
N SER A 294 29.74 -10.48 -17.62
CA SER A 294 28.44 -9.84 -17.87
C SER A 294 27.54 -10.07 -16.64
N ARG A 295 26.86 -9.02 -16.21
CA ARG A 295 25.87 -9.13 -15.14
C ARG A 295 24.79 -10.17 -15.49
N THR A 296 24.59 -10.42 -16.77
CA THR A 296 23.71 -11.46 -17.30
C THR A 296 24.08 -12.86 -16.78
N GLU A 297 25.34 -13.25 -16.78
CA GLU A 297 25.78 -14.54 -16.25
C GLU A 297 25.59 -14.65 -14.73
N GLN A 298 25.78 -13.54 -14.00
CA GLN A 298 25.50 -13.51 -12.57
C GLN A 298 24.00 -13.67 -12.27
N TYR A 299 23.13 -13.09 -13.11
CA TYR A 299 21.69 -13.28 -12.98
C TYR A 299 21.27 -14.70 -13.32
N GLU A 300 21.85 -15.30 -14.37
CA GLU A 300 21.54 -16.69 -14.74
C GLU A 300 21.91 -17.68 -13.64
N LEU A 301 23.05 -17.49 -12.98
CA LEU A 301 23.42 -18.31 -11.80
C LEU A 301 22.41 -18.16 -10.65
N ARG A 302 21.94 -16.93 -10.39
CA ARG A 302 20.91 -16.69 -9.37
C ARG A 302 19.56 -17.33 -9.74
N PHE A 303 19.22 -17.39 -11.02
CA PHE A 303 18.01 -18.05 -11.49
C PHE A 303 18.09 -19.58 -11.34
N GLN A 304 19.29 -20.13 -11.28
CA GLN A 304 19.54 -21.54 -11.02
C GLN A 304 19.70 -21.86 -9.52
N ASP A 305 19.43 -20.90 -8.63
CA ASP A 305 19.68 -20.99 -7.19
C ASP A 305 21.16 -21.21 -6.81
N LEU A 306 22.08 -20.88 -7.71
CA LEU A 306 23.51 -20.85 -7.44
C LEU A 306 23.90 -19.51 -6.83
N LEU A 307 23.67 -19.38 -5.52
CA LEU A 307 23.84 -18.14 -4.78
C LEU A 307 25.26 -18.00 -4.23
N LYS A 308 25.82 -16.79 -4.32
CA LYS A 308 27.03 -16.42 -3.58
C LYS A 308 26.67 -16.01 -2.16
N GLU A 309 27.68 -16.04 -1.26
CA GLU A 309 27.48 -15.61 0.12
C GLU A 309 26.94 -14.17 0.20
N GLY A 310 25.78 -14.00 0.85
CA GLY A 310 25.09 -12.73 0.98
C GLY A 310 24.10 -12.39 -0.14
N GLU A 311 23.95 -13.22 -1.16
CA GLU A 311 22.89 -13.10 -2.17
C GLU A 311 21.59 -13.74 -1.71
N THR A 312 20.45 -13.19 -2.18
CA THR A 312 19.12 -13.73 -1.92
C THR A 312 18.58 -14.42 -3.17
N PRO A 313 17.83 -15.54 -3.01
CA PRO A 313 17.19 -16.20 -4.15
C PRO A 313 16.18 -15.27 -4.85
N VAL A 314 15.90 -15.57 -6.10
CA VAL A 314 14.88 -14.88 -6.89
C VAL A 314 13.58 -15.66 -6.77
N ASP A 315 12.56 -15.05 -6.12
CA ASP A 315 11.25 -15.67 -5.92
C ASP A 315 10.34 -15.47 -7.14
N VAL A 316 10.41 -14.29 -7.76
CA VAL A 316 9.62 -13.95 -8.95
C VAL A 316 10.53 -13.36 -10.02
N LEU A 317 10.49 -13.95 -11.21
CA LEU A 317 11.20 -13.45 -12.38
C LEU A 317 10.19 -12.89 -13.38
N SER A 318 10.27 -11.58 -13.63
CA SER A 318 9.52 -10.91 -14.70
C SER A 318 10.38 -10.89 -15.96
N SER A 319 9.86 -11.40 -17.07
CA SER A 319 10.61 -11.39 -18.33
C SER A 319 9.74 -11.14 -19.55
N THR A 320 10.39 -10.71 -20.61
CA THR A 320 9.81 -10.62 -21.95
C THR A 320 10.01 -11.95 -22.69
N THR A 321 9.86 -11.94 -24.01
CA THR A 321 10.10 -13.11 -24.89
C THR A 321 11.52 -13.64 -24.84
N THR A 322 12.47 -12.96 -24.22
CA THR A 322 13.86 -13.39 -24.09
C THR A 322 14.00 -14.72 -23.36
N MET A 323 13.02 -15.09 -22.52
CA MET A 323 13.01 -16.36 -21.78
C MET A 323 12.32 -17.51 -22.54
N GLU A 324 11.86 -17.31 -23.77
CA GLU A 324 11.31 -18.41 -24.59
C GLU A 324 12.39 -19.38 -25.01
N VAL A 325 13.56 -18.89 -25.39
CA VAL A 325 14.63 -19.69 -25.99
C VAL A 325 15.97 -19.49 -25.28
N GLY A 326 16.66 -20.57 -24.98
CA GLY A 326 18.11 -20.61 -24.79
C GLY A 326 18.67 -20.32 -23.39
N ILE A 327 17.86 -19.91 -22.41
CA ILE A 327 18.33 -19.65 -21.04
C ILE A 327 17.94 -20.79 -20.10
N ASP A 328 18.88 -21.33 -19.36
CA ASP A 328 18.60 -22.31 -18.30
C ASP A 328 18.18 -21.57 -17.02
N ILE A 329 16.88 -21.54 -16.82
CA ILE A 329 16.25 -20.93 -15.65
C ILE A 329 15.94 -22.06 -14.67
N GLY A 330 16.76 -22.46 -13.80
CA GLY A 330 16.49 -23.42 -12.74
C GLY A 330 15.09 -24.07 -12.68
N SER A 331 14.61 -24.43 -11.53
CA SER A 331 13.28 -25.03 -11.35
C SER A 331 12.22 -23.97 -11.06
N LEU A 332 11.25 -23.77 -11.98
CA LEU A 332 10.09 -22.91 -11.75
C LEU A 332 8.91 -23.75 -11.27
N VAL A 333 8.26 -23.29 -10.20
CA VAL A 333 7.02 -23.91 -9.67
C VAL A 333 5.82 -23.49 -10.48
N ALA A 334 5.78 -22.22 -10.90
CA ALA A 334 4.66 -21.64 -11.64
C ALA A 334 5.13 -20.68 -12.73
N VAL A 335 4.30 -20.54 -13.77
CA VAL A 335 4.45 -19.53 -14.84
C VAL A 335 3.18 -18.71 -14.95
N GLY A 336 3.32 -17.40 -14.87
CA GLY A 336 2.25 -16.45 -15.14
C GLY A 336 2.42 -15.80 -16.52
N LEU A 337 1.41 -15.91 -17.39
CA LEU A 337 1.36 -15.23 -18.68
C LEU A 337 0.43 -14.01 -18.57
N ARG A 338 0.94 -12.83 -18.92
CA ARG A 338 0.17 -11.58 -18.81
C ARG A 338 -0.95 -11.48 -19.87
N ASN A 339 -0.80 -12.18 -20.99
CA ASN A 339 -1.76 -12.31 -22.09
C ASN A 339 -1.56 -13.65 -22.79
N ILE A 340 -2.52 -14.01 -23.64
CA ILE A 340 -2.40 -15.23 -24.44
C ILE A 340 -1.31 -15.01 -25.49
N PRO A 341 -0.29 -15.90 -25.59
CA PRO A 341 0.74 -15.80 -26.60
C PRO A 341 0.17 -15.85 -28.04
N PRO A 342 0.86 -15.25 -29.02
CA PRO A 342 0.35 -15.16 -30.39
C PRO A 342 0.09 -16.52 -31.03
N MET A 343 0.90 -17.52 -30.69
CA MET A 343 0.82 -18.86 -31.28
C MET A 343 0.94 -19.92 -30.18
N ARG A 344 0.44 -21.12 -30.48
CA ARG A 344 0.52 -22.28 -29.60
C ARG A 344 1.96 -22.63 -29.21
N GLU A 345 2.87 -22.56 -30.16
CA GLU A 345 4.29 -22.85 -29.96
C GLU A 345 4.91 -21.93 -28.91
N ASN A 346 4.60 -20.64 -28.98
CA ASN A 346 5.03 -19.67 -27.95
C ASN A 346 4.43 -20.01 -26.58
N TYR A 347 3.13 -20.39 -26.56
CA TYR A 347 2.51 -20.84 -25.30
C TYR A 347 3.24 -22.05 -24.71
N GLN A 348 3.53 -23.07 -25.53
CA GLN A 348 4.22 -24.28 -25.07
C GLN A 348 5.64 -23.97 -24.60
N GLN A 349 6.38 -23.11 -25.27
CA GLN A 349 7.74 -22.71 -24.86
C GLN A 349 7.75 -21.98 -23.51
N ARG A 350 6.79 -21.10 -23.28
CA ARG A 350 6.65 -20.38 -22.01
C ARG A 350 6.11 -21.29 -20.91
N ALA A 351 5.05 -22.01 -21.15
CA ALA A 351 4.43 -22.93 -20.20
C ALA A 351 5.38 -24.08 -19.81
N GLY A 352 6.17 -24.57 -20.77
CA GLY A 352 7.16 -25.64 -20.55
C GLY A 352 8.33 -25.25 -19.64
N ARG A 353 8.41 -24.00 -19.19
CA ARG A 353 9.36 -23.58 -18.14
C ARG A 353 8.92 -23.95 -16.74
N ALA A 354 7.61 -24.20 -16.52
CA ALA A 354 7.09 -24.67 -15.25
C ALA A 354 7.31 -26.18 -15.05
N GLY A 355 7.56 -26.60 -13.82
CA GLY A 355 7.62 -28.02 -13.44
C GLY A 355 8.96 -28.71 -13.71
N ARG A 356 10.05 -27.98 -13.91
CA ARG A 356 11.39 -28.56 -14.01
C ARG A 356 11.94 -28.91 -12.63
N ARG A 357 12.45 -30.17 -12.51
CA ARG A 357 13.13 -30.76 -11.35
C ARG A 357 12.26 -31.02 -10.12
N GLY A 358 11.62 -32.17 -10.10
CA GLY A 358 11.14 -32.83 -8.85
C GLY A 358 9.83 -32.25 -8.27
N SER A 359 9.22 -31.27 -8.91
CA SER A 359 7.88 -30.82 -8.53
C SER A 359 6.83 -31.77 -9.12
N SER A 360 5.96 -32.33 -8.30
CA SER A 360 4.83 -33.15 -8.72
C SER A 360 3.70 -32.32 -9.33
N LEU A 361 3.73 -31.01 -9.17
CA LEU A 361 2.73 -30.07 -9.65
C LEU A 361 3.40 -28.87 -10.30
N SER A 362 2.94 -28.48 -11.49
CA SER A 362 3.27 -27.22 -12.14
C SER A 362 2.01 -26.40 -12.41
N THR A 363 2.06 -25.13 -12.10
CA THR A 363 0.91 -24.23 -12.29
C THR A 363 1.21 -23.24 -13.41
N ILE A 364 0.32 -23.16 -14.39
CA ILE A 364 0.35 -22.14 -15.44
C ILE A 364 -0.91 -21.33 -15.35
N VAL A 365 -0.76 -20.01 -15.18
CA VAL A 365 -1.87 -19.06 -15.12
C VAL A 365 -1.73 -18.08 -16.27
N THR A 366 -2.78 -17.94 -17.08
CA THR A 366 -2.82 -16.97 -18.16
C THR A 366 -3.89 -15.93 -17.87
N PHE A 367 -3.48 -14.68 -17.78
CA PHE A 367 -4.42 -13.55 -17.75
C PHE A 367 -4.84 -13.22 -19.18
N CYS A 368 -6.15 -13.19 -19.41
CA CYS A 368 -6.72 -12.83 -20.71
C CYS A 368 -7.24 -11.39 -20.66
N GLY A 369 -6.72 -10.54 -21.54
CA GLY A 369 -7.19 -9.17 -21.69
C GLY A 369 -8.49 -9.09 -22.50
N ASP A 370 -8.99 -7.86 -22.69
CA ASP A 370 -10.25 -7.60 -23.42
C ASP A 370 -10.05 -7.59 -24.95
N GLY A 371 -8.85 -7.84 -25.44
CA GLY A 371 -8.53 -7.87 -26.87
C GLY A 371 -9.21 -9.06 -27.60
N PRO A 372 -9.51 -8.92 -28.90
CA PRO A 372 -10.20 -9.97 -29.69
C PRO A 372 -9.48 -11.32 -29.65
N HIS A 373 -8.16 -11.33 -29.68
CA HIS A 373 -7.33 -12.53 -29.62
C HIS A 373 -7.51 -13.25 -28.28
N ASP A 374 -7.38 -12.54 -27.18
CA ASP A 374 -7.48 -13.12 -25.84
C ASP A 374 -8.91 -13.58 -25.54
N THR A 375 -9.92 -12.80 -25.97
CA THR A 375 -11.33 -13.18 -25.84
C THR A 375 -11.67 -14.45 -26.61
N LEU A 376 -11.13 -14.63 -27.83
CA LEU A 376 -11.32 -15.84 -28.64
C LEU A 376 -10.81 -17.08 -27.92
N TYR A 377 -9.57 -17.03 -27.42
CA TYR A 377 -8.97 -18.18 -26.76
C TYR A 377 -9.46 -18.38 -25.31
N PHE A 378 -9.95 -17.34 -24.66
CA PHE A 378 -10.64 -17.49 -23.37
C PHE A 378 -11.93 -18.29 -23.56
N SER A 379 -12.71 -17.99 -24.61
CA SER A 379 -13.94 -18.70 -24.93
C SER A 379 -13.73 -20.12 -25.46
N ASN A 380 -12.63 -20.35 -26.18
CA ASN A 380 -12.24 -21.66 -26.70
C ASN A 380 -10.73 -21.90 -26.59
N PRO A 381 -10.26 -22.37 -25.42
CA PRO A 381 -8.83 -22.55 -25.17
C PRO A 381 -8.20 -23.77 -25.85
N THR A 382 -9.01 -24.72 -26.32
CA THR A 382 -8.54 -26.00 -26.88
C THR A 382 -7.49 -25.86 -27.99
N PRO A 383 -7.63 -24.95 -28.97
CA PRO A 383 -6.64 -24.80 -30.05
C PRO A 383 -5.27 -24.34 -29.53
N MET A 384 -5.23 -23.56 -28.42
CA MET A 384 -3.99 -23.12 -27.82
C MET A 384 -3.26 -24.26 -27.09
N PHE A 385 -3.99 -25.21 -26.52
CA PHE A 385 -3.39 -26.32 -25.76
C PHE A 385 -3.17 -27.57 -26.62
N ARG A 386 -4.08 -27.89 -27.53
CA ARG A 386 -4.12 -29.17 -28.27
C ARG A 386 -4.19 -29.04 -29.79
N GLY A 387 -4.11 -27.83 -30.35
CA GLY A 387 -4.13 -27.61 -31.80
C GLY A 387 -2.93 -28.26 -32.51
N ASP A 388 -2.96 -28.41 -33.80
CA ASP A 388 -1.83 -28.89 -34.60
C ASP A 388 -0.74 -27.81 -34.70
N SER A 389 0.50 -28.22 -34.62
CA SER A 389 1.64 -27.33 -34.83
C SER A 389 1.73 -26.97 -36.33
N ARG A 390 1.97 -25.71 -36.61
CA ARG A 390 2.28 -25.32 -37.98
C ARG A 390 3.60 -25.94 -38.41
N ARG A 391 3.63 -26.57 -39.59
CA ARG A 391 4.89 -27.07 -40.13
C ARG A 391 5.80 -25.87 -40.43
N PRO A 392 7.04 -25.86 -39.92
CA PRO A 392 7.99 -24.84 -40.29
C PRO A 392 8.27 -24.97 -41.82
N TRP A 393 8.23 -23.86 -42.51
CA TRP A 393 8.67 -23.82 -43.91
C TRP A 393 9.76 -22.74 -44.01
N ILE A 394 10.73 -22.99 -44.81
CA ILE A 394 11.81 -22.07 -45.11
C ILE A 394 11.53 -21.58 -46.53
N ASP A 395 11.43 -20.28 -46.70
CA ASP A 395 11.41 -19.67 -48.00
C ASP A 395 12.82 -19.73 -48.58
N THR A 396 13.02 -20.66 -49.50
CA THR A 396 14.33 -20.84 -50.15
C THR A 396 14.50 -19.95 -51.39
N GLU A 397 13.45 -19.19 -51.74
CA GLU A 397 13.40 -18.31 -52.93
C GLU A 397 13.39 -16.82 -52.53
N GLY A 398 13.43 -16.50 -51.24
CA GLY A 398 13.53 -15.13 -50.75
C GLY A 398 14.94 -14.59 -51.03
N GLU A 399 15.07 -13.52 -51.81
CA GLU A 399 16.32 -12.75 -52.01
C GLU A 399 16.78 -12.06 -50.74
#